data_b8fdd39260796f4bf0a19403a309bd68
#
_entry.id   b8fdd39260796f4bf0a19403a309bd68
#
_cell.length_a   1.000
_cell.length_b   1.000
_cell.length_c   1.000
_cell.angle_alpha   90.00
_cell.angle_beta   90.00
_cell.angle_gamma   90.00
#
_symmetry.space_group_name_H-M   'P 1'
#
loop_
_entity.id
_entity.type
_entity.pdbx_description
1 polymer ?
#
loop_
_entity_poly.entity_id
_entity_poly.type
_entity_poly.pdbx_seq_one_letter_code
_entity_poly.pdbx_strand_id
1 'polypeptide(L)'
;MTKKITYNSIISEQKKTGGQRAEWICLLSPALHKNLKQERDAVMANTIIMSKYQGLGNDYLILDPKKNRVQLQGKKIALLCQRGFGLGADGVLYGPVEIDGKLGVRIFNADGSESAISGNGVRIFAKYLKDQGYVTEKKFDIETMSGTIQVECLNSRATEFKVNMGKPSFISSDIPVSGEVREVIKEGFVFHGKEYKATCLTVGNPHCIIFTDNVSAEAVKNLGPYVENADEFPERMNLQICRQIDTGNLDIEIWERGSGYTRASGTGSCAAAAAAYRLGLVESRINVNQPGGMIQIDIEEDGTIYMTGTVGYIADMSIAESFFS
;
A
#
# COMPACT_ATOMS: atom_id res chain seq x y z
N MET A 1 -3.96 -31.99 -46.43
CA MET A 1 -3.82 -31.96 -44.96
C MET A 1 -2.97 -30.75 -44.57
N THR A 2 -3.59 -29.63 -44.24
CA THR A 2 -2.89 -28.40 -43.85
C THR A 2 -2.56 -28.49 -42.34
N LYS A 3 -1.26 -28.62 -42.00
CA LYS A 3 -0.85 -28.60 -40.59
C LYS A 3 -1.25 -27.28 -39.95
N LYS A 4 -2.04 -27.33 -38.89
CA LYS A 4 -2.35 -26.19 -38.04
C LYS A 4 -1.04 -25.69 -37.41
N ILE A 5 -0.54 -24.53 -37.85
CA ILE A 5 0.61 -23.87 -37.26
C ILE A 5 0.08 -23.09 -36.06
N THR A 6 0.49 -23.47 -34.85
CA THR A 6 0.12 -22.78 -33.59
C THR A 6 1.24 -21.85 -33.17
N TYR A 7 0.94 -20.83 -32.37
CA TYR A 7 1.91 -19.88 -31.80
C TYR A 7 3.09 -20.61 -31.11
N ASN A 8 2.80 -21.69 -30.40
CA ASN A 8 3.83 -22.52 -29.76
C ASN A 8 4.76 -23.25 -30.74
N SER A 9 4.31 -23.59 -31.95
CA SER A 9 5.16 -24.21 -32.97
C SER A 9 6.14 -23.21 -33.59
N ILE A 10 5.75 -21.93 -33.67
CA ILE A 10 6.65 -20.85 -34.14
C ILE A 10 7.76 -20.55 -33.14
N ILE A 11 7.44 -20.53 -31.83
CA ILE A 11 8.44 -20.31 -30.77
C ILE A 11 9.43 -21.48 -30.67
N SER A 12 8.99 -22.74 -30.92
CA SER A 12 9.87 -23.90 -30.87
C SER A 12 10.87 -23.95 -32.04
N GLU A 13 10.51 -23.41 -33.21
CA GLU A 13 11.39 -23.28 -34.37
C GLU A 13 12.39 -22.12 -34.22
N GLN A 14 11.99 -21.00 -33.55
CA GLN A 14 12.90 -19.87 -33.27
C GLN A 14 14.09 -20.26 -32.36
N LYS A 15 13.94 -21.27 -31.50
CA LYS A 15 15.05 -21.77 -30.66
C LYS A 15 16.08 -22.56 -31.41
N LYS A 16 15.78 -23.02 -32.65
CA LYS A 16 16.68 -23.81 -33.47
C LYS A 16 17.52 -23.00 -34.46
N THR A 17 17.12 -21.77 -34.77
CA THR A 17 17.80 -20.90 -35.74
C THR A 17 18.25 -19.60 -35.08
N GLY A 18 19.43 -19.56 -34.50
CA GLY A 18 19.98 -18.40 -33.81
C GLY A 18 19.97 -17.13 -34.67
N GLY A 19 19.10 -16.17 -34.30
CA GLY A 19 19.25 -14.76 -34.61
C GLY A 19 18.89 -14.27 -36.00
N GLN A 20 17.65 -13.83 -36.19
CA GLN A 20 17.21 -12.70 -37.04
C GLN A 20 15.71 -12.41 -36.73
N ARG A 21 15.47 -11.54 -35.77
CA ARG A 21 14.13 -11.31 -35.19
C ARG A 21 13.20 -10.45 -36.05
N ALA A 22 13.71 -9.75 -37.05
CA ALA A 22 12.95 -8.69 -37.74
C ALA A 22 12.32 -9.12 -39.09
N GLU A 23 12.84 -10.11 -39.77
CA GLU A 23 12.40 -10.41 -41.16
C GLU A 23 11.24 -11.40 -41.27
N TRP A 24 11.02 -12.26 -40.25
CA TRP A 24 10.00 -13.31 -40.33
C TRP A 24 8.57 -12.81 -40.12
N ILE A 25 8.38 -11.66 -39.47
CA ILE A 25 7.04 -11.08 -39.27
C ILE A 25 6.44 -10.56 -40.59
N CYS A 26 7.27 -10.16 -41.55
CA CYS A 26 6.81 -9.70 -42.86
C CYS A 26 6.37 -10.83 -43.82
N LEU A 27 6.67 -12.09 -43.52
CA LEU A 27 6.35 -13.22 -44.42
C LEU A 27 5.07 -13.96 -44.08
N LEU A 28 4.38 -13.58 -43.01
CA LEU A 28 3.08 -14.17 -42.67
C LEU A 28 2.01 -13.67 -43.64
N SER A 29 1.25 -14.61 -44.24
CA SER A 29 0.15 -14.20 -45.09
C SER A 29 -0.84 -13.30 -44.35
N PRO A 30 -1.55 -12.37 -45.01
CA PRO A 30 -2.55 -11.50 -44.38
C PRO A 30 -3.61 -12.27 -43.60
N ALA A 31 -3.98 -13.48 -44.07
CA ALA A 31 -4.92 -14.36 -43.39
C ALA A 31 -4.35 -14.90 -42.06
N LEU A 32 -3.06 -15.26 -42.02
CA LEU A 32 -2.40 -15.73 -40.78
C LEU A 32 -2.21 -14.59 -39.77
N HIS A 33 -1.89 -13.39 -40.26
CA HIS A 33 -1.85 -12.17 -39.43
C HIS A 33 -3.22 -11.88 -38.80
N LYS A 34 -4.30 -11.98 -39.58
CA LYS A 34 -5.65 -11.76 -39.09
C LYS A 34 -6.08 -12.84 -38.09
N ASN A 35 -5.73 -14.09 -38.29
CA ASN A 35 -6.04 -15.19 -37.35
C ASN A 35 -5.25 -15.05 -36.05
N LEU A 36 -3.95 -14.76 -36.10
CA LEU A 36 -3.15 -14.52 -34.92
C LEU A 36 -3.61 -13.31 -34.13
N LYS A 37 -4.05 -12.26 -34.83
CA LYS A 37 -4.68 -11.08 -34.17
C LYS A 37 -5.99 -11.46 -33.50
N GLN A 38 -6.86 -12.23 -34.16
CA GLN A 38 -8.13 -12.69 -33.58
C GLN A 38 -7.92 -13.62 -32.39
N GLU A 39 -6.97 -14.56 -32.45
CA GLU A 39 -6.63 -15.43 -31.31
C GLU A 39 -6.07 -14.60 -30.13
N ARG A 40 -5.19 -13.63 -30.41
CA ARG A 40 -4.65 -12.72 -29.39
C ARG A 40 -5.77 -11.87 -28.77
N ASP A 41 -6.63 -11.31 -29.59
CA ASP A 41 -7.74 -10.45 -29.14
C ASP A 41 -8.77 -11.27 -28.35
N ALA A 42 -9.01 -12.53 -28.69
CA ALA A 42 -9.86 -13.46 -27.94
C ALA A 42 -9.24 -13.87 -26.59
N VAL A 43 -7.92 -14.10 -26.53
CA VAL A 43 -7.22 -14.37 -25.28
C VAL A 43 -7.24 -13.13 -24.38
N MET A 44 -6.98 -11.94 -24.96
CA MET A 44 -7.01 -10.68 -24.22
C MET A 44 -8.41 -10.29 -23.74
N ALA A 45 -9.46 -10.67 -24.47
CA ALA A 45 -10.86 -10.41 -24.08
C ALA A 45 -11.29 -11.15 -22.79
N ASN A 46 -10.60 -12.26 -22.46
CA ASN A 46 -10.87 -13.10 -21.29
C ASN A 46 -9.75 -13.03 -20.24
N THR A 47 -8.95 -11.97 -20.25
CA THR A 47 -7.88 -11.75 -19.27
C THR A 47 -8.08 -10.46 -18.49
N ILE A 48 -7.71 -10.51 -17.23
CA ILE A 48 -7.67 -9.34 -16.34
C ILE A 48 -6.22 -8.89 -16.26
N ILE A 49 -5.99 -7.61 -16.56
CA ILE A 49 -4.66 -6.98 -16.52
C ILE A 49 -4.52 -6.23 -15.21
N MET A 50 -3.47 -6.53 -14.48
CA MET A 50 -3.12 -5.88 -13.22
C MET A 50 -1.68 -5.43 -13.23
N SER A 51 -1.40 -4.30 -12.58
CA SER A 51 -0.04 -3.82 -12.38
C SER A 51 0.36 -3.99 -10.92
N LYS A 52 1.57 -4.49 -10.66
CA LYS A 52 2.09 -4.67 -9.31
C LYS A 52 3.13 -3.61 -8.99
N TYR A 53 2.93 -2.95 -7.87
CA TYR A 53 3.82 -1.92 -7.32
C TYR A 53 4.12 -2.19 -5.85
N GLN A 54 5.15 -1.54 -5.32
CA GLN A 54 5.50 -1.64 -3.91
C GLN A 54 5.98 -0.29 -3.35
N GLY A 55 5.77 -0.10 -2.05
CA GLY A 55 6.36 0.98 -1.26
C GLY A 55 6.95 0.41 0.01
N LEU A 56 8.29 0.37 0.10
CA LEU A 56 9.03 -0.16 1.25
C LEU A 56 8.68 -1.61 1.61
N GLY A 57 8.48 -2.47 0.58
CA GLY A 57 8.15 -3.88 0.78
C GLY A 57 6.67 -4.18 1.03
N ASN A 58 5.82 -3.15 1.18
CA ASN A 58 4.37 -3.27 1.16
C ASN A 58 3.89 -3.22 -0.29
N ASP A 59 3.34 -4.32 -0.82
CA ASP A 59 3.06 -4.49 -2.23
C ASP A 59 1.55 -4.55 -2.53
N TYR A 60 1.15 -3.84 -3.59
CA TYR A 60 -0.24 -3.78 -4.04
C TYR A 60 -0.39 -4.18 -5.49
N LEU A 61 -1.52 -4.84 -5.79
CA LEU A 61 -2.02 -5.04 -7.14
C LEU A 61 -2.92 -3.85 -7.50
N ILE A 62 -2.71 -3.25 -8.66
CA ILE A 62 -3.57 -2.19 -9.17
C ILE A 62 -4.49 -2.78 -10.24
N LEU A 63 -5.80 -2.68 -10.01
CA LEU A 63 -6.82 -3.02 -10.97
C LEU A 63 -7.46 -1.75 -11.52
N ASP A 64 -7.13 -1.45 -12.76
CA ASP A 64 -7.68 -0.30 -13.47
C ASP A 64 -8.99 -0.66 -14.17
N PRO A 65 -10.14 -0.08 -13.77
CA PRO A 65 -11.45 -0.36 -14.39
C PRO A 65 -11.55 0.15 -15.83
N LYS A 66 -10.68 1.07 -16.28
CA LYS A 66 -10.63 1.49 -17.67
C LYS A 66 -9.98 0.47 -18.59
N LYS A 67 -9.16 -0.43 -18.02
CA LYS A 67 -8.48 -1.52 -18.73
C LYS A 67 -9.18 -2.87 -18.57
N ASN A 68 -10.07 -2.98 -17.58
CA ASN A 68 -10.71 -4.24 -17.20
C ASN A 68 -12.22 -4.06 -17.05
N ARG A 69 -13.00 -5.05 -17.49
CA ARG A 69 -14.47 -5.07 -17.32
C ARG A 69 -14.93 -5.80 -16.05
N VAL A 70 -14.00 -6.18 -15.18
CA VAL A 70 -14.27 -7.00 -14.00
C VAL A 70 -14.49 -6.11 -12.78
N GLN A 71 -15.58 -6.37 -12.06
CA GLN A 71 -15.76 -5.87 -10.70
C GLN A 71 -15.26 -6.93 -9.71
N LEU A 72 -14.26 -6.57 -8.91
CA LEU A 72 -13.77 -7.44 -7.85
C LEU A 72 -14.62 -7.26 -6.58
N GLN A 73 -14.98 -8.37 -5.97
CA GLN A 73 -15.62 -8.42 -4.65
C GLN A 73 -14.67 -9.06 -3.65
N GLY A 74 -14.90 -8.85 -2.35
CA GLY A 74 -13.98 -9.22 -1.28
C GLY A 74 -13.32 -10.59 -1.39
N LYS A 75 -14.11 -11.67 -1.67
CA LYS A 75 -13.55 -13.03 -1.83
C LYS A 75 -12.56 -13.15 -3.00
N LYS A 76 -12.81 -12.46 -4.12
CA LYS A 76 -11.91 -12.46 -5.28
C LYS A 76 -10.63 -11.69 -4.98
N ILE A 77 -10.74 -10.60 -4.23
CA ILE A 77 -9.59 -9.81 -3.76
C ILE A 77 -8.72 -10.66 -2.83
N ALA A 78 -9.33 -11.34 -1.86
CA ALA A 78 -8.60 -12.21 -0.94
C ALA A 78 -7.84 -13.32 -1.69
N LEU A 79 -8.48 -13.95 -2.68
CA LEU A 79 -7.82 -14.97 -3.52
C LEU A 79 -6.64 -14.38 -4.31
N LEU A 80 -6.80 -13.19 -4.92
CA LEU A 80 -5.71 -12.51 -5.65
C LEU A 80 -4.51 -12.21 -4.75
N CYS A 81 -4.77 -11.75 -3.52
CA CYS A 81 -3.74 -11.37 -2.55
C CYS A 81 -3.04 -12.57 -1.92
N GLN A 82 -3.64 -13.76 -1.97
CA GLN A 82 -3.09 -14.96 -1.34
C GLN A 82 -1.78 -15.37 -2.01
N ARG A 83 -0.67 -15.32 -1.23
CA ARG A 83 0.66 -15.74 -1.71
C ARG A 83 0.67 -17.27 -1.89
N GLY A 84 1.09 -17.71 -3.07
CA GLY A 84 1.16 -19.14 -3.44
C GLY A 84 -0.08 -19.67 -4.20
N PHE A 85 -1.28 -19.09 -4.01
CA PHE A 85 -2.49 -19.49 -4.74
C PHE A 85 -2.98 -18.39 -5.69
N GLY A 86 -2.72 -17.13 -5.35
CA GLY A 86 -3.01 -15.97 -6.18
C GLY A 86 -1.75 -15.31 -6.72
N LEU A 87 -1.85 -14.03 -7.07
CA LEU A 87 -0.72 -13.20 -7.47
C LEU A 87 0.14 -12.77 -6.28
N GLY A 88 -0.42 -12.84 -5.07
CA GLY A 88 0.23 -12.46 -3.81
C GLY A 88 0.44 -10.96 -3.70
N ALA A 89 -0.21 -10.32 -2.73
CA ALA A 89 -0.02 -8.90 -2.42
C ALA A 89 -0.56 -8.60 -1.01
N ASP A 90 -0.23 -7.44 -0.48
CA ASP A 90 -0.78 -6.94 0.78
C ASP A 90 -2.13 -6.24 0.59
N GLY A 91 -2.56 -6.03 -0.66
CA GLY A 91 -3.86 -5.47 -0.99
C GLY A 91 -4.06 -5.19 -2.47
N VAL A 92 -5.23 -4.63 -2.78
CA VAL A 92 -5.61 -4.20 -4.13
C VAL A 92 -6.00 -2.73 -4.12
N LEU A 93 -5.49 -1.97 -5.08
CA LEU A 93 -5.90 -0.60 -5.39
C LEU A 93 -6.79 -0.65 -6.63
N TYR A 94 -8.07 -0.35 -6.46
CA TYR A 94 -9.04 -0.30 -7.55
C TYR A 94 -9.20 1.14 -8.03
N GLY A 95 -8.71 1.43 -9.20
CA GLY A 95 -8.72 2.79 -9.76
C GLY A 95 -7.85 2.94 -11.02
N PRO A 96 -7.92 4.12 -11.69
CA PRO A 96 -8.65 5.30 -11.26
C PRO A 96 -10.16 5.17 -11.39
N VAL A 97 -10.86 5.57 -10.34
CA VAL A 97 -12.31 5.74 -10.30
C VAL A 97 -12.66 7.22 -10.16
N GLU A 98 -13.89 7.58 -10.48
CA GLU A 98 -14.41 8.91 -10.20
C GLU A 98 -15.16 8.87 -8.87
N ILE A 99 -14.78 9.72 -7.94
CA ILE A 99 -15.43 9.93 -6.64
C ILE A 99 -15.73 11.44 -6.55
N ASP A 100 -16.99 11.82 -6.46
CA ASP A 100 -17.45 13.21 -6.42
C ASP A 100 -16.86 14.12 -7.51
N GLY A 101 -16.74 13.58 -8.74
CA GLY A 101 -16.17 14.27 -9.90
C GLY A 101 -14.65 14.41 -9.90
N LYS A 102 -13.95 13.78 -8.96
CA LYS A 102 -12.49 13.81 -8.84
C LYS A 102 -11.88 12.43 -9.04
N LEU A 103 -10.57 12.44 -9.32
CA LEU A 103 -9.79 11.21 -9.49
C LEU A 103 -9.59 10.51 -8.15
N GLY A 104 -10.04 9.27 -8.05
CA GLY A 104 -10.01 8.54 -6.79
C GLY A 104 -9.53 7.11 -6.91
N VAL A 105 -9.36 6.49 -5.74
CA VAL A 105 -8.97 5.08 -5.56
C VAL A 105 -9.76 4.45 -4.41
N ARG A 106 -10.19 3.20 -4.61
CA ARG A 106 -10.66 2.33 -3.54
C ARG A 106 -9.55 1.38 -3.12
N ILE A 107 -9.32 1.29 -1.82
CA ILE A 107 -8.21 0.54 -1.23
C ILE A 107 -8.77 -0.70 -0.55
N PHE A 108 -8.28 -1.86 -0.90
CA PHE A 108 -8.70 -3.14 -0.30
C PHE A 108 -7.53 -3.83 0.36
N ASN A 109 -7.75 -4.33 1.57
CA ASN A 109 -6.82 -5.18 2.30
C ASN A 109 -6.72 -6.57 1.66
N ALA A 110 -5.71 -7.35 2.06
CA ALA A 110 -5.49 -8.70 1.56
C ALA A 110 -6.64 -9.68 1.88
N ASP A 111 -7.44 -9.42 2.92
CA ASP A 111 -8.62 -10.21 3.28
C ASP A 111 -9.89 -9.83 2.48
N GLY A 112 -9.77 -8.81 1.62
CA GLY A 112 -10.86 -8.29 0.78
C GLY A 112 -11.73 -7.24 1.45
N SER A 113 -11.46 -6.85 2.69
CA SER A 113 -12.10 -5.71 3.35
C SER A 113 -11.62 -4.39 2.73
N GLU A 114 -12.48 -3.37 2.71
CA GLU A 114 -12.12 -2.04 2.21
C GLU A 114 -11.53 -1.20 3.33
N SER A 115 -10.42 -0.52 3.03
CA SER A 115 -9.72 0.40 3.93
C SER A 115 -9.99 1.85 3.55
N ALA A 116 -10.23 2.69 4.55
CA ALA A 116 -10.45 4.11 4.32
C ALA A 116 -9.18 4.83 3.81
N ILE A 117 -8.01 4.43 4.30
CA ILE A 117 -6.72 5.02 3.94
C ILE A 117 -5.59 3.99 4.01
N SER A 118 -4.59 4.15 3.14
CA SER A 118 -3.29 3.51 3.23
C SER A 118 -2.23 4.49 2.73
N GLY A 119 -1.33 4.93 3.60
CA GLY A 119 -0.27 5.85 3.22
C GLY A 119 0.65 5.28 2.14
N ASN A 120 0.99 3.98 2.21
CA ASN A 120 1.74 3.30 1.15
C ASN A 120 0.90 3.17 -0.13
N GLY A 121 -0.38 2.76 0.00
CA GLY A 121 -1.30 2.62 -1.13
C GLY A 121 -1.47 3.91 -1.92
N VAL A 122 -1.61 5.06 -1.24
CA VAL A 122 -1.74 6.38 -1.90
C VAL A 122 -0.48 6.71 -2.70
N ARG A 123 0.74 6.53 -2.14
CA ARG A 123 1.99 6.78 -2.88
C ARG A 123 2.15 5.84 -4.08
N ILE A 124 1.82 4.56 -3.89
CA ILE A 124 1.83 3.54 -4.96
C ILE A 124 0.87 3.93 -6.08
N PHE A 125 -0.35 4.35 -5.72
CA PHE A 125 -1.35 4.75 -6.70
C PHE A 125 -0.95 6.03 -7.44
N ALA A 126 -0.37 7.00 -6.73
CA ALA A 126 0.18 8.22 -7.33
C ALA A 126 1.25 7.91 -8.40
N LYS A 127 2.14 6.95 -8.12
CA LYS A 127 3.10 6.47 -9.13
C LYS A 127 2.39 5.84 -10.33
N TYR A 128 1.41 4.99 -10.10
CA TYR A 128 0.63 4.38 -11.17
C TYR A 128 -0.02 5.44 -12.07
N LEU A 129 -0.64 6.46 -11.49
CA LEU A 129 -1.26 7.56 -12.23
C LEU A 129 -0.25 8.31 -13.10
N LYS A 130 0.96 8.56 -12.59
CA LYS A 130 2.06 9.17 -13.35
C LYS A 130 2.55 8.26 -14.46
N ASP A 131 2.80 7.00 -14.18
CA ASP A 131 3.33 6.02 -15.14
C ASP A 131 2.34 5.76 -16.30
N GLN A 132 1.02 5.82 -16.02
CA GLN A 132 -0.02 5.62 -17.03
C GLN A 132 -0.49 6.93 -17.72
N GLY A 133 0.07 8.07 -17.32
CA GLY A 133 -0.26 9.38 -17.92
C GLY A 133 -1.65 9.92 -17.53
N TYR A 134 -2.24 9.43 -16.45
CA TYR A 134 -3.50 9.97 -15.93
C TYR A 134 -3.32 11.36 -15.33
N VAL A 135 -2.14 11.64 -14.77
CA VAL A 135 -1.74 12.95 -14.26
C VAL A 135 -0.35 13.33 -14.76
N THR A 136 -0.20 14.61 -15.15
CA THR A 136 1.05 15.22 -15.61
C THR A 136 1.61 16.19 -14.58
N GLU A 137 0.76 16.77 -13.76
CA GLU A 137 1.05 17.76 -12.74
C GLU A 137 1.98 17.21 -11.67
N LYS A 138 2.83 18.07 -11.11
CA LYS A 138 3.71 17.73 -9.99
C LYS A 138 2.92 17.52 -8.70
N LYS A 139 1.89 18.37 -8.49
CA LYS A 139 0.95 18.28 -7.36
C LYS A 139 -0.44 17.96 -7.87
N PHE A 140 -1.10 17.02 -7.24
CA PHE A 140 -2.45 16.60 -7.59
C PHE A 140 -3.14 15.96 -6.38
N ASP A 141 -4.46 15.85 -6.48
CA ASP A 141 -5.30 15.28 -5.44
C ASP A 141 -5.77 13.88 -5.83
N ILE A 142 -5.89 13.01 -4.83
CA ILE A 142 -6.46 11.66 -4.94
C ILE A 142 -7.59 11.56 -3.93
N GLU A 143 -8.80 11.23 -4.40
CA GLU A 143 -9.94 10.97 -3.52
C GLU A 143 -9.87 9.54 -2.97
N THR A 144 -10.14 9.40 -1.67
CA THR A 144 -10.24 8.14 -0.94
C THR A 144 -11.50 8.15 -0.06
N MET A 145 -11.80 7.04 0.60
CA MET A 145 -12.88 7.02 1.60
C MET A 145 -12.64 7.99 2.78
N SER A 146 -11.38 8.33 3.06
CA SER A 146 -11.00 9.32 4.09
C SER A 146 -11.03 10.76 3.59
N GLY A 147 -11.43 11.00 2.34
CA GLY A 147 -11.46 12.31 1.69
C GLY A 147 -10.29 12.54 0.74
N THR A 148 -10.11 13.81 0.37
CA THR A 148 -9.08 14.28 -0.56
C THR A 148 -7.69 14.23 0.06
N ILE A 149 -6.77 13.56 -0.60
CA ILE A 149 -5.36 13.49 -0.19
C ILE A 149 -4.50 14.19 -1.23
N GLN A 150 -3.78 15.23 -0.82
CA GLN A 150 -2.84 15.94 -1.68
C GLN A 150 -1.52 15.21 -1.77
N VAL A 151 -1.04 15.01 -3.00
CA VAL A 151 0.20 14.30 -3.31
C VAL A 151 1.11 15.20 -4.16
N GLU A 152 2.40 15.18 -3.85
CA GLU A 152 3.45 15.81 -4.65
C GLU A 152 4.47 14.79 -5.13
N CYS A 153 4.70 14.73 -6.43
CA CYS A 153 5.77 13.94 -7.05
C CYS A 153 7.09 14.72 -6.96
N LEU A 154 8.10 14.16 -6.28
CA LEU A 154 9.34 14.87 -5.96
C LEU A 154 10.43 14.73 -7.01
N ASN A 155 10.34 13.75 -7.91
CA ASN A 155 11.37 13.55 -8.95
C ASN A 155 10.77 13.17 -10.32
N SER A 156 11.54 13.36 -11.37
CA SER A 156 11.12 13.11 -12.76
C SER A 156 10.83 11.64 -13.09
N ARG A 157 11.38 10.69 -12.30
CA ARG A 157 11.13 9.25 -12.45
C ARG A 157 9.88 8.78 -11.70
N ALA A 158 9.19 9.68 -11.01
CA ALA A 158 8.02 9.39 -10.18
C ALA A 158 8.26 8.21 -9.22
N THR A 159 9.41 8.20 -8.55
CA THR A 159 9.78 7.16 -7.59
C THR A 159 9.73 7.63 -6.14
N GLU A 160 9.42 8.91 -5.89
CA GLU A 160 9.36 9.51 -4.57
C GLU A 160 8.21 10.52 -4.50
N PHE A 161 7.38 10.37 -3.47
CA PHE A 161 6.17 11.17 -3.29
C PHE A 161 6.07 11.70 -1.87
N LYS A 162 5.65 12.98 -1.75
CA LYS A 162 5.23 13.62 -0.50
C LYS A 162 3.71 13.62 -0.45
N VAL A 163 3.14 13.15 0.66
CA VAL A 163 1.70 13.00 0.87
C VAL A 163 1.28 13.80 2.09
N ASN A 164 0.24 14.59 1.98
CA ASN A 164 -0.40 15.26 3.11
C ASN A 164 -1.24 14.23 3.88
N MET A 165 -0.86 13.96 5.13
CA MET A 165 -1.53 12.99 6.01
C MET A 165 -2.52 13.66 6.98
N GLY A 166 -2.73 14.98 6.88
CA GLY A 166 -3.58 15.73 7.79
C GLY A 166 -2.93 15.98 9.15
N LYS A 167 -3.77 16.20 10.16
CA LYS A 167 -3.35 16.47 11.53
C LYS A 167 -3.65 15.29 12.43
N PRO A 168 -2.77 14.94 13.37
CA PRO A 168 -3.03 13.89 14.34
C PRO A 168 -4.01 14.39 15.41
N SER A 169 -4.85 13.50 15.95
CA SER A 169 -5.59 13.75 17.18
C SER A 169 -5.12 12.79 18.27
N PHE A 170 -4.91 13.34 19.46
CA PHE A 170 -4.55 12.59 20.67
C PHE A 170 -5.76 12.40 21.60
N ILE A 171 -6.94 12.85 21.19
CA ILE A 171 -8.17 12.79 21.98
C ILE A 171 -8.76 11.38 21.95
N SER A 172 -9.04 10.82 23.11
CA SER A 172 -9.51 9.44 23.29
C SER A 172 -10.76 9.11 22.48
N SER A 173 -11.69 10.05 22.30
CA SER A 173 -12.91 9.87 21.49
C SER A 173 -12.64 9.74 20.01
N ASP A 174 -11.57 10.39 19.50
CA ASP A 174 -11.21 10.36 18.07
C ASP A 174 -10.41 9.09 17.73
N ILE A 175 -9.77 8.47 18.76
CA ILE A 175 -8.82 7.34 18.58
C ILE A 175 -9.50 5.96 18.49
N PRO A 176 -10.58 5.58 18.89
CA PRO A 176 -11.41 5.42 20.05
C PRO A 176 -10.70 4.65 21.21
N VAL A 177 -10.50 5.33 22.32
CA VAL A 177 -9.99 4.74 23.57
C VAL A 177 -11.07 4.87 24.64
N SER A 178 -11.39 3.77 25.31
CA SER A 178 -12.45 3.70 26.34
C SER A 178 -12.19 4.66 27.50
N GLY A 179 -13.28 5.04 28.20
CA GLY A 179 -13.25 5.92 29.36
C GLY A 179 -13.62 7.38 29.04
N GLU A 180 -13.32 8.29 29.96
CA GLU A 180 -13.61 9.72 29.78
C GLU A 180 -12.78 10.35 28.65
N VAL A 181 -13.34 11.41 28.04
CA VAL A 181 -12.65 12.16 26.97
C VAL A 181 -11.42 12.86 27.54
N ARG A 182 -10.25 12.52 27.01
CA ARG A 182 -8.96 13.05 27.43
C ARG A 182 -7.92 12.96 26.33
N GLU A 183 -6.79 13.65 26.47
CA GLU A 183 -5.58 13.33 25.69
C GLU A 183 -4.91 12.07 26.23
N VAL A 184 -4.58 11.11 25.36
CA VAL A 184 -3.94 9.84 25.73
C VAL A 184 -2.45 9.94 25.53
N ILE A 185 -1.74 10.61 26.47
CA ILE A 185 -0.30 10.90 26.39
C ILE A 185 0.44 10.27 27.60
N LYS A 186 1.39 9.36 27.34
CA LYS A 186 2.12 8.60 28.37
C LYS A 186 1.21 7.95 29.42
N GLU A 187 0.04 7.52 29.01
CA GLU A 187 -0.92 6.87 29.88
C GLU A 187 -0.49 5.43 30.19
N GLY A 188 -0.82 4.95 31.39
CA GLY A 188 -0.52 3.57 31.82
C GLY A 188 -1.58 2.61 31.32
N PHE A 189 -1.19 1.58 30.60
CA PHE A 189 -2.01 0.47 30.17
C PHE A 189 -1.41 -0.86 30.63
N VAL A 190 -2.25 -1.85 30.93
CA VAL A 190 -1.77 -3.17 31.33
C VAL A 190 -2.03 -4.16 30.19
N PHE A 191 -0.98 -4.56 29.49
CA PHE A 191 -1.05 -5.56 28.44
C PHE A 191 -0.34 -6.84 28.90
N HIS A 192 -1.05 -7.97 28.84
CA HIS A 192 -0.50 -9.28 29.24
C HIS A 192 0.12 -9.27 30.66
N GLY A 193 -0.54 -8.57 31.61
CA GLY A 193 -0.12 -8.49 33.01
C GLY A 193 1.08 -7.57 33.30
N LYS A 194 1.56 -6.83 32.31
CA LYS A 194 2.66 -5.84 32.46
C LYS A 194 2.17 -4.43 32.11
N GLU A 195 2.55 -3.45 32.95
CA GLU A 195 2.25 -2.04 32.70
C GLU A 195 3.20 -1.44 31.65
N TYR A 196 2.61 -0.68 30.71
CA TYR A 196 3.28 0.09 29.67
C TYR A 196 2.81 1.53 29.69
N LYS A 197 3.74 2.46 29.43
CA LYS A 197 3.40 3.86 29.18
C LYS A 197 3.23 4.05 27.69
N ALA A 198 1.99 4.31 27.24
CA ALA A 198 1.68 4.48 25.83
C ALA A 198 1.13 5.89 25.54
N THR A 199 1.39 6.36 24.33
CA THR A 199 0.74 7.54 23.73
C THR A 199 -0.11 7.06 22.58
N CYS A 200 -1.43 7.29 22.66
CA CYS A 200 -2.35 6.90 21.61
C CYS A 200 -2.76 8.11 20.79
N LEU A 201 -2.94 7.92 19.48
CA LEU A 201 -3.36 8.96 18.56
C LEU A 201 -3.99 8.34 17.31
N THR A 202 -4.68 9.18 16.55
CA THR A 202 -5.13 8.84 15.21
C THR A 202 -4.51 9.76 14.15
N VAL A 203 -4.20 9.19 12.99
CA VAL A 203 -3.85 9.88 11.75
C VAL A 203 -4.76 9.37 10.62
N GLY A 204 -6.06 9.17 10.96
CA GLY A 204 -7.07 8.55 10.11
C GLY A 204 -7.37 7.09 10.47
N ASN A 205 -6.51 6.45 11.28
CA ASN A 205 -6.70 5.16 11.93
C ASN A 205 -5.98 5.16 13.30
N PRO A 206 -6.42 4.32 14.26
CA PRO A 206 -5.91 4.36 15.64
C PRO A 206 -4.54 3.72 15.80
N HIS A 207 -3.66 4.36 16.58
CA HIS A 207 -2.31 3.91 16.88
C HIS A 207 -1.98 4.04 18.37
N CYS A 208 -1.31 3.01 18.92
CA CYS A 208 -0.71 2.97 20.25
C CYS A 208 0.81 2.98 20.10
N ILE A 209 1.48 4.00 20.63
CA ILE A 209 2.93 4.19 20.53
C ILE A 209 3.57 3.93 21.89
N ILE A 210 4.48 2.96 21.95
CA ILE A 210 5.22 2.59 23.15
C ILE A 210 6.71 2.82 22.89
N PHE A 211 7.32 3.73 23.65
CA PHE A 211 8.77 3.97 23.60
C PHE A 211 9.49 2.96 24.51
N THR A 212 10.49 2.27 23.96
CA THR A 212 11.26 1.22 24.64
C THR A 212 12.63 1.05 24.00
N ASP A 213 13.63 0.58 24.78
CA ASP A 213 14.95 0.24 24.25
C ASP A 213 14.94 -1.07 23.44
N ASN A 214 13.98 -1.98 23.73
CA ASN A 214 13.84 -3.25 23.01
C ASN A 214 12.89 -3.10 21.82
N VAL A 215 13.40 -2.58 20.70
CA VAL A 215 12.69 -2.52 19.42
C VAL A 215 13.12 -3.68 18.56
N SER A 216 12.28 -4.73 18.50
CA SER A 216 12.55 -5.93 17.72
C SER A 216 11.25 -6.56 17.21
N ALA A 217 11.36 -7.30 16.09
CA ALA A 217 10.23 -8.06 15.53
C ALA A 217 9.63 -9.05 16.53
N GLU A 218 10.47 -9.64 17.41
CA GLU A 218 10.01 -10.55 18.46
C GLU A 218 9.17 -9.79 19.51
N ALA A 219 9.66 -8.65 19.99
CA ALA A 219 8.96 -7.84 20.99
C ALA A 219 7.59 -7.38 20.49
N VAL A 220 7.49 -6.87 19.25
CA VAL A 220 6.21 -6.41 18.72
C VAL A 220 5.25 -7.56 18.40
N LYS A 221 5.73 -8.73 17.96
CA LYS A 221 4.91 -9.92 17.76
C LYS A 221 4.36 -10.49 19.06
N ASN A 222 5.13 -10.41 20.13
CA ASN A 222 4.70 -10.87 21.46
C ASN A 222 3.67 -9.93 22.09
N LEU A 223 3.79 -8.62 21.86
CA LEU A 223 2.91 -7.60 22.46
C LEU A 223 1.69 -7.27 21.61
N GLY A 224 1.86 -7.25 20.27
CA GLY A 224 0.88 -6.76 19.30
C GLY A 224 -0.52 -7.36 19.45
N PRO A 225 -0.70 -8.71 19.55
CA PRO A 225 -2.01 -9.31 19.71
C PRO A 225 -2.77 -8.85 20.97
N TYR A 226 -2.05 -8.56 22.06
CA TYR A 226 -2.66 -8.08 23.31
C TYR A 226 -3.06 -6.61 23.22
N VAL A 227 -2.25 -5.78 22.56
CA VAL A 227 -2.60 -4.37 22.33
C VAL A 227 -3.74 -4.24 21.33
N GLU A 228 -3.67 -4.99 20.21
CA GLU A 228 -4.70 -4.94 19.17
C GLU A 228 -6.09 -5.24 19.75
N ASN A 229 -6.22 -6.19 20.66
CA ASN A 229 -7.49 -6.71 21.17
C ASN A 229 -7.74 -6.33 22.64
N ALA A 230 -7.08 -5.30 23.17
CA ALA A 230 -7.30 -4.84 24.54
C ALA A 230 -8.69 -4.24 24.71
N ASP A 231 -9.32 -4.47 25.87
CA ASP A 231 -10.67 -3.95 26.19
C ASP A 231 -10.74 -2.42 26.17
N GLU A 232 -9.61 -1.75 26.39
CA GLU A 232 -9.47 -0.30 26.29
C GLU A 232 -9.61 0.22 24.85
N PHE A 233 -9.48 -0.64 23.84
CA PHE A 233 -9.50 -0.32 22.41
C PHE A 233 -10.64 -1.04 21.66
N PRO A 234 -11.90 -0.59 21.80
CA PRO A 234 -13.08 -1.31 21.29
C PRO A 234 -13.11 -1.49 19.77
N GLU A 235 -12.39 -0.64 19.02
CA GLU A 235 -12.24 -0.77 17.57
C GLU A 235 -10.91 -1.42 17.15
N ARG A 236 -10.19 -2.02 18.11
CA ARG A 236 -8.84 -2.56 17.96
C ARG A 236 -7.80 -1.48 17.63
N MET A 237 -6.53 -1.80 17.75
CA MET A 237 -5.45 -0.82 17.73
C MET A 237 -4.26 -1.31 16.91
N ASN A 238 -3.60 -0.39 16.16
CA ASN A 238 -2.26 -0.62 15.63
C ASN A 238 -1.23 -0.33 16.73
N LEU A 239 -0.18 -1.12 16.84
CA LEU A 239 0.92 -0.90 17.77
C LEU A 239 2.21 -0.55 17.02
N GLN A 240 2.89 0.48 17.49
CA GLN A 240 4.30 0.73 17.17
C GLN A 240 5.11 0.74 18.46
N ILE A 241 6.13 -0.13 18.53
CA ILE A 241 7.18 0.00 19.53
C ILE A 241 8.31 0.81 18.92
N CYS A 242 8.76 1.84 19.65
CA CYS A 242 9.61 2.89 19.11
C CYS A 242 10.85 3.12 19.98
N ARG A 243 11.96 3.46 19.34
CA ARG A 243 13.18 3.93 20.00
C ARG A 243 13.63 5.23 19.34
N GLN A 244 13.88 6.24 20.15
CA GLN A 244 14.57 7.44 19.71
C GLN A 244 16.05 7.12 19.51
N ILE A 245 16.59 7.41 18.35
CA ILE A 245 18.03 7.31 18.05
C ILE A 245 18.71 8.63 18.33
N ASP A 246 18.13 9.71 17.80
CA ASP A 246 18.51 11.10 18.04
C ASP A 246 17.30 12.01 17.79
N THR A 247 17.49 13.34 17.73
CA THR A 247 16.41 14.31 17.53
C THR A 247 15.80 14.29 16.12
N GLY A 248 16.42 13.62 15.15
CA GLY A 248 15.95 13.50 13.78
C GLY A 248 15.65 12.06 13.33
N ASN A 249 15.84 11.06 14.20
CA ASN A 249 15.75 9.66 13.80
C ASN A 249 15.03 8.79 14.85
N LEU A 250 14.10 7.97 14.37
CA LEU A 250 13.38 6.95 15.14
C LEU A 250 13.54 5.57 14.49
N ASP A 251 13.68 4.53 15.31
CA ASP A 251 13.48 3.14 14.89
C ASP A 251 12.12 2.67 15.36
N ILE A 252 11.37 1.95 14.50
CA ILE A 252 10.07 1.38 14.87
C ILE A 252 9.94 -0.07 14.41
N GLU A 253 9.15 -0.84 15.17
CA GLU A 253 8.58 -2.12 14.78
C GLU A 253 7.06 -2.05 14.86
N ILE A 254 6.37 -2.80 13.98
CA ILE A 254 4.98 -2.53 13.63
C ILE A 254 4.13 -3.77 13.77
N TRP A 255 2.98 -3.61 14.43
CA TRP A 255 1.86 -4.53 14.40
C TRP A 255 0.62 -3.79 13.92
N GLU A 256 0.05 -4.21 12.79
CA GLU A 256 -1.12 -3.57 12.20
C GLU A 256 -2.40 -4.34 12.52
N ARG A 257 -3.42 -3.62 12.90
CA ARG A 257 -4.77 -4.10 13.16
C ARG A 257 -5.29 -4.95 12.00
N GLY A 258 -5.61 -6.22 12.25
CA GLY A 258 -6.13 -7.17 11.27
C GLY A 258 -5.08 -7.77 10.33
N SER A 259 -3.84 -7.24 10.30
CA SER A 259 -2.77 -7.72 9.42
C SER A 259 -1.60 -8.33 10.18
N GLY A 260 -1.47 -8.04 11.49
CA GLY A 260 -0.39 -8.52 12.31
C GLY A 260 0.93 -7.79 12.06
N TYR A 261 2.05 -8.52 12.15
CA TYR A 261 3.38 -7.96 11.92
C TYR A 261 3.58 -7.56 10.46
N THR A 262 3.87 -6.29 10.23
CA THR A 262 4.20 -5.74 8.89
C THR A 262 5.57 -5.08 8.87
N ARG A 263 6.18 -5.00 7.69
CA ARG A 263 7.51 -4.43 7.53
C ARG A 263 7.50 -2.91 7.35
N ALA A 264 6.37 -2.35 6.95
CA ALA A 264 6.24 -0.93 6.69
C ALA A 264 4.80 -0.47 6.87
N SER A 265 4.62 0.64 7.60
CA SER A 265 3.34 1.33 7.76
C SER A 265 3.54 2.84 7.61
N GLY A 266 2.84 3.45 6.64
CA GLY A 266 2.89 4.90 6.44
C GLY A 266 2.22 5.64 7.60
N THR A 267 1.01 5.24 7.99
CA THR A 267 0.28 5.84 9.12
C THR A 267 0.98 5.56 10.45
N GLY A 268 1.53 4.35 10.64
CA GLY A 268 2.31 4.00 11.82
C GLY A 268 3.57 4.87 11.98
N SER A 269 4.26 5.18 10.87
CA SER A 269 5.40 6.10 10.87
C SER A 269 4.99 7.53 11.22
N CYS A 270 3.87 8.01 10.67
CA CYS A 270 3.31 9.32 11.01
C CYS A 270 2.92 9.40 12.49
N ALA A 271 2.29 8.35 13.01
CA ALA A 271 1.86 8.28 14.40
C ALA A 271 3.06 8.24 15.36
N ALA A 272 4.09 7.43 15.06
CA ALA A 272 5.33 7.37 15.85
C ALA A 272 6.04 8.72 15.90
N ALA A 273 6.19 9.39 14.74
CA ALA A 273 6.81 10.71 14.65
C ALA A 273 5.99 11.77 15.40
N ALA A 274 4.66 11.78 15.23
CA ALA A 274 3.77 12.73 15.91
C ALA A 274 3.82 12.56 17.45
N ALA A 275 3.80 11.30 17.93
CA ALA A 275 3.94 11.01 19.35
C ALA A 275 5.30 11.48 19.89
N ALA A 276 6.41 11.18 19.20
CA ALA A 276 7.75 11.61 19.57
C ALA A 276 7.87 13.15 19.62
N TYR A 277 7.33 13.83 18.59
CA TYR A 277 7.32 15.29 18.51
C TYR A 277 6.49 15.92 19.65
N ARG A 278 5.28 15.39 19.90
CA ARG A 278 4.41 15.83 21.01
C ARG A 278 5.07 15.68 22.40
N LEU A 279 5.96 14.69 22.53
CA LEU A 279 6.72 14.42 23.74
C LEU A 279 8.04 15.22 23.84
N GLY A 280 8.39 16.01 22.82
CA GLY A 280 9.64 16.78 22.77
C GLY A 280 10.88 15.92 22.60
N LEU A 281 10.74 14.69 22.05
CA LEU A 281 11.86 13.78 21.83
C LEU A 281 12.59 14.04 20.52
N VAL A 282 11.90 14.58 19.52
CA VAL A 282 12.43 14.81 18.16
C VAL A 282 12.06 16.19 17.64
N GLU A 283 12.77 16.64 16.61
CA GLU A 283 12.47 17.85 15.86
C GLU A 283 11.30 17.63 14.86
N SER A 284 10.96 18.66 14.08
CA SER A 284 9.83 18.62 13.13
C SER A 284 10.10 17.80 11.86
N ARG A 285 11.38 17.50 11.56
CA ARG A 285 11.78 16.64 10.45
C ARG A 285 12.40 15.35 10.97
N ILE A 286 11.76 14.23 10.73
CA ILE A 286 12.06 12.95 11.34
C ILE A 286 12.21 11.86 10.28
N ASN A 287 13.30 11.12 10.32
CA ASN A 287 13.45 9.87 9.59
C ASN A 287 12.95 8.73 10.48
N VAL A 288 11.92 8.02 10.02
CA VAL A 288 11.38 6.86 10.71
C VAL A 288 11.88 5.61 10.00
N ASN A 289 12.81 4.90 10.64
CA ASN A 289 13.36 3.64 10.15
C ASN A 289 12.44 2.50 10.57
N GLN A 290 12.13 1.62 9.65
CA GLN A 290 11.29 0.44 9.84
C GLN A 290 11.87 -0.72 9.03
N PRO A 291 11.49 -1.99 9.27
CA PRO A 291 12.11 -3.14 8.60
C PRO A 291 12.07 -3.09 7.06
N GLY A 292 11.06 -2.43 6.48
CA GLY A 292 10.92 -2.27 5.03
C GLY A 292 11.70 -1.11 4.44
N GLY A 293 12.26 -0.22 5.27
CA GLY A 293 13.02 0.97 4.85
C GLY A 293 12.64 2.23 5.63
N MET A 294 13.10 3.36 5.18
CA MET A 294 12.94 4.65 5.84
C MET A 294 11.82 5.48 5.19
N ILE A 295 11.03 6.13 6.03
CA ILE A 295 10.06 7.18 5.66
C ILE A 295 10.48 8.48 6.35
N GLN A 296 10.51 9.58 5.60
CA GLN A 296 10.68 10.91 6.18
C GLN A 296 9.30 11.49 6.52
N ILE A 297 9.19 12.02 7.72
CA ILE A 297 8.01 12.74 8.23
C ILE A 297 8.42 14.20 8.49
N ASP A 298 7.67 15.12 7.91
CA ASP A 298 7.76 16.55 8.19
C ASP A 298 6.47 16.96 8.94
N ILE A 299 6.60 17.62 10.09
CA ILE A 299 5.48 18.15 10.89
C ILE A 299 5.58 19.67 10.83
N GLU A 300 4.56 20.31 10.25
CA GLU A 300 4.48 21.75 10.12
C GLU A 300 4.09 22.40 11.46
N GLU A 301 4.30 23.72 11.59
CA GLU A 301 3.96 24.48 12.80
C GLU A 301 2.48 24.38 13.19
N ASP A 302 1.58 24.22 12.22
CA ASP A 302 0.14 24.06 12.44
C ASP A 302 -0.26 22.62 12.82
N GLY A 303 0.71 21.69 12.91
CA GLY A 303 0.53 20.29 13.24
C GLY A 303 0.23 19.38 12.02
N THR A 304 0.21 19.92 10.81
CA THR A 304 0.00 19.11 9.60
C THR A 304 1.21 18.19 9.34
N ILE A 305 0.93 16.91 9.11
CA ILE A 305 1.93 15.89 8.85
C ILE A 305 2.06 15.66 7.35
N TYR A 306 3.28 15.69 6.86
CA TYR A 306 3.64 15.25 5.53
C TYR A 306 4.54 14.02 5.60
N MET A 307 4.23 13.03 4.79
CA MET A 307 5.01 11.79 4.69
C MET A 307 5.67 11.70 3.32
N THR A 308 6.99 11.55 3.29
CA THR A 308 7.77 11.33 2.07
C THR A 308 8.35 9.93 2.05
N GLY A 309 8.13 9.20 0.95
CA GLY A 309 8.66 7.85 0.80
C GLY A 309 8.74 7.40 -0.64
N THR A 310 9.56 6.37 -0.86
CA THR A 310 9.81 5.81 -2.17
C THR A 310 8.78 4.75 -2.56
N VAL A 311 8.59 4.59 -3.87
CA VAL A 311 7.74 3.58 -4.48
C VAL A 311 8.40 3.02 -5.74
N GLY A 312 8.12 1.77 -6.07
CA GLY A 312 8.64 1.09 -7.25
C GLY A 312 7.58 0.29 -7.98
N TYR A 313 7.69 0.29 -9.31
CA TYR A 313 6.98 -0.62 -10.20
C TYR A 313 7.65 -2.00 -10.15
N ILE A 314 6.86 -3.07 -10.15
CA ILE A 314 7.37 -4.45 -10.14
C ILE A 314 7.10 -5.10 -11.50
N ALA A 315 5.82 -5.21 -11.90
CA ALA A 315 5.44 -5.91 -13.13
C ALA A 315 4.00 -5.62 -13.53
N ASP A 316 3.69 -5.81 -14.82
CA ASP A 316 2.33 -6.03 -15.29
C ASP A 316 2.06 -7.53 -15.36
N MET A 317 0.86 -7.95 -14.98
CA MET A 317 0.41 -9.32 -14.93
C MET A 317 -0.92 -9.46 -15.66
N SER A 318 -1.13 -10.61 -16.30
CA SER A 318 -2.43 -10.97 -16.88
C SER A 318 -2.87 -12.32 -16.32
N ILE A 319 -4.13 -12.39 -15.87
CA ILE A 319 -4.75 -13.61 -15.37
C ILE A 319 -6.00 -13.91 -16.19
N ALA A 320 -6.29 -15.20 -16.43
CA ALA A 320 -7.52 -15.61 -17.07
C ALA A 320 -8.72 -15.34 -16.14
N GLU A 321 -9.87 -14.92 -16.69
CA GLU A 321 -11.11 -14.76 -15.89
C GLU A 321 -11.51 -16.06 -15.19
N SER A 322 -11.20 -17.22 -15.77
CA SER A 322 -11.44 -18.53 -15.18
C SER A 322 -10.69 -18.78 -13.86
N PHE A 323 -9.72 -17.93 -13.50
CA PHE A 323 -9.06 -17.97 -12.19
C PHE A 323 -10.04 -17.77 -11.02
N PHE A 324 -11.18 -17.12 -11.28
CA PHE A 324 -12.21 -16.85 -10.27
C PHE A 324 -13.41 -17.83 -10.33
N SER A 325 -13.32 -18.86 -11.15
CA SER A 325 -14.40 -19.86 -11.35
C SER A 325 -14.39 -20.92 -10.27
#